data_c64ce3aa12d7a4d1fb0f00a204c31f9f
#
_entry.id   c64ce3aa12d7a4d1fb0f00a204c31f9f
#
_cell.length_a   1.000
_cell.length_b   1.000
_cell.length_c   1.000
_cell.angle_alpha   90.00
_cell.angle_beta   90.00
_cell.angle_gamma   90.00
#
_symmetry.space_group_name_H-M   'P 1'
#
loop_
_entity.id
_entity.type
_entity.pdbx_description
1 polymer ?
#
loop_
_entity_poly.entity_id
_entity_poly.type
_entity_poly.pdbx_seq_one_letter_code
_entity_poly.pdbx_strand_id
1 'polypeptide(L)'
;VQRTGCALLLDVNNVHVSAHNLGFCAQTYLDAFPLHAVAEIHLAGHHADPVHGDALLIDSHDAPVAPAVWALYEHLIARTGPVPTLIERDEHLPAFGELMAERDQAHRALSAAHAAQPEEATCS
;
A
#
# COMPACT_ATOMS: atom_id res chain seq x y z
N VAL A 1 0.36 6.18 -19.01
CA VAL A 1 0.49 4.74 -18.83
C VAL A 1 -0.25 3.99 -19.90
N GLN A 2 -1.53 4.26 -20.07
CA GLN A 2 -2.32 3.54 -21.07
C GLN A 2 -1.78 3.72 -22.49
N ARG A 3 -1.23 4.88 -22.77
CA ARG A 3 -0.70 5.18 -24.09
C ARG A 3 0.63 4.50 -24.36
N THR A 4 1.43 4.29 -23.32
CA THR A 4 2.76 3.71 -23.45
C THR A 4 2.79 2.22 -23.16
N GLY A 5 1.76 1.69 -22.54
CA GLY A 5 1.75 0.30 -22.10
C GLY A 5 2.64 0.02 -20.90
N CYS A 6 3.14 1.04 -20.22
CA CYS A 6 3.98 0.84 -19.05
C CYS A 6 3.18 0.34 -17.87
N ALA A 7 3.80 -0.55 -17.08
CA ALA A 7 3.24 -0.97 -15.80
C ALA A 7 3.55 0.08 -14.74
N LEU A 8 2.71 0.13 -13.70
CA LEU A 8 2.86 1.09 -12.63
C LEU A 8 3.33 0.43 -11.35
N LEU A 9 4.15 1.15 -10.60
CA LEU A 9 4.47 0.84 -9.22
C LEU A 9 3.65 1.77 -8.35
N LEU A 10 2.90 1.23 -7.40
CA LEU A 10 2.05 2.02 -6.53
C LEU A 10 2.54 1.94 -5.09
N ASP A 11 2.91 3.10 -4.53
CA ASP A 11 3.37 3.21 -3.15
C ASP A 11 2.19 3.64 -2.28
N VAL A 12 1.64 2.69 -1.54
CA VAL A 12 0.44 2.93 -0.72
C VAL A 12 0.73 3.88 0.43
N ASN A 13 1.93 3.78 1.02
CA ASN A 13 2.31 4.70 2.10
C ASN A 13 2.36 6.14 1.59
N ASN A 14 2.91 6.35 0.41
CA ASN A 14 2.96 7.69 -0.19
C ASN A 14 1.55 8.25 -0.41
N VAL A 15 0.62 7.42 -0.88
CA VAL A 15 -0.77 7.85 -1.06
C VAL A 15 -1.37 8.26 0.28
N HIS A 16 -1.16 7.44 1.33
CA HIS A 16 -1.69 7.76 2.65
C HIS A 16 -1.12 9.08 3.19
N VAL A 17 0.20 9.24 3.11
CA VAL A 17 0.87 10.45 3.60
C VAL A 17 0.39 11.68 2.83
N SER A 18 0.32 11.58 1.51
CA SER A 18 -0.14 12.70 0.69
C SER A 18 -1.60 13.04 0.97
N ALA A 19 -2.45 12.04 1.13
CA ALA A 19 -3.86 12.25 1.44
C ALA A 19 -4.02 12.97 2.77
N HIS A 20 -3.29 12.55 3.78
CA HIS A 20 -3.32 13.16 5.10
C HIS A 20 -2.84 14.62 5.03
N ASN A 21 -1.70 14.84 4.39
CA ASN A 21 -1.07 16.17 4.37
C ASN A 21 -1.85 17.17 3.51
N LEU A 22 -2.49 16.70 2.45
CA LEU A 22 -3.20 17.57 1.51
C LEU A 22 -4.71 17.58 1.71
N GLY A 23 -5.23 16.70 2.58
CA GLY A 23 -6.64 16.72 2.95
C GLY A 23 -7.58 16.09 1.94
N PHE A 24 -7.15 15.05 1.21
CA PHE A 24 -8.05 14.31 0.32
C PHE A 24 -8.26 12.87 0.81
N CYS A 25 -9.23 12.19 0.22
CA CYS A 25 -9.55 10.82 0.62
C CYS A 25 -8.70 9.83 -0.16
N ALA A 26 -7.86 9.07 0.57
CA ALA A 26 -6.95 8.10 -0.04
C ALA A 26 -7.70 7.01 -0.80
N GLN A 27 -8.79 6.48 -0.24
CA GLN A 27 -9.56 5.44 -0.91
C GLN A 27 -10.15 5.94 -2.22
N THR A 28 -10.71 7.15 -2.22
CA THR A 28 -11.26 7.74 -3.44
C THR A 28 -10.17 7.91 -4.50
N TYR A 29 -9.00 8.35 -4.06
CA TYR A 29 -7.86 8.49 -4.98
C TYR A 29 -7.50 7.15 -5.62
N LEU A 30 -7.40 6.09 -4.79
CA LEU A 30 -7.07 4.76 -5.31
C LEU A 30 -8.17 4.23 -6.24
N ASP A 31 -9.43 4.50 -5.92
CA ASP A 31 -10.53 4.05 -6.78
C ASP A 31 -10.51 4.69 -8.16
N ALA A 32 -9.96 5.89 -8.26
CA ALA A 32 -9.83 6.60 -9.53
C ALA A 32 -8.53 6.25 -10.28
N PHE A 33 -7.64 5.51 -9.65
CA PHE A 33 -6.34 5.16 -10.23
C PHE A 33 -6.50 4.02 -11.26
N PRO A 34 -5.67 3.98 -12.31
CA PRO A 34 -5.77 2.90 -13.31
C PRO A 34 -5.19 1.59 -12.73
N LEU A 35 -5.98 0.92 -11.91
CA LEU A 35 -5.53 -0.23 -11.13
C LEU A 35 -5.10 -1.41 -11.99
N HIS A 36 -5.67 -1.53 -13.19
CA HIS A 36 -5.30 -2.61 -14.11
C HIS A 36 -3.84 -2.52 -14.57
N ALA A 37 -3.22 -1.35 -14.43
CA ALA A 37 -1.83 -1.15 -14.83
C ALA A 37 -0.85 -1.34 -13.68
N VAL A 38 -1.34 -1.57 -12.46
CA VAL A 38 -0.47 -1.73 -11.28
C VAL A 38 0.18 -3.11 -11.33
N ALA A 39 1.51 -3.13 -11.42
CA ALA A 39 2.28 -4.37 -11.49
C ALA A 39 3.05 -4.67 -10.20
N GLU A 40 3.21 -3.68 -9.34
CA GLU A 40 3.95 -3.84 -8.09
C GLU A 40 3.43 -2.84 -7.08
N ILE A 41 3.36 -3.26 -5.81
CA ILE A 41 2.90 -2.42 -4.71
C ILE A 41 4.01 -2.33 -3.68
N HIS A 42 4.24 -1.11 -3.18
CA HIS A 42 5.19 -0.89 -2.08
C HIS A 42 4.44 -0.45 -0.84
N LEU A 43 4.84 -1.02 0.30
CA LEU A 43 4.33 -0.68 1.62
C LEU A 43 5.50 -0.21 2.47
N ALA A 44 5.27 0.80 3.28
CA ALA A 44 6.29 1.33 4.17
C ALA A 44 5.63 2.07 5.33
N GLY A 45 6.44 2.47 6.31
CA GLY A 45 5.98 3.26 7.42
C GLY A 45 6.25 4.75 7.22
N HIS A 46 5.72 5.53 8.14
CA HIS A 46 5.90 6.97 8.17
C HIS A 46 5.93 7.41 9.61
N HIS A 47 6.29 8.67 9.85
CA HIS A 47 6.20 9.23 11.19
C HIS A 47 5.67 10.66 11.14
N ALA A 48 5.22 11.16 12.29
CA ALA A 48 4.74 12.53 12.40
C ALA A 48 5.92 13.49 12.40
N ASP A 49 5.71 14.69 11.85
CA ASP A 49 6.74 15.71 11.84
C ASP A 49 7.07 16.13 13.28
N PRO A 50 8.36 16.23 13.65
CA PRO A 50 8.74 16.62 15.01
C PRO A 50 8.21 17.99 15.45
N VAL A 51 8.01 18.89 14.49
CA VAL A 51 7.55 20.26 14.79
C VAL A 51 6.02 20.35 14.71
N HIS A 52 5.44 19.79 13.65
CA HIS A 52 3.99 19.93 13.37
C HIS A 52 3.16 18.77 13.91
N GLY A 53 3.81 17.72 14.44
CA GLY A 53 3.09 16.56 14.98
C GLY A 53 2.25 15.88 13.92
N ASP A 54 1.09 15.38 14.34
CA ASP A 54 0.22 14.61 13.46
C ASP A 54 -0.40 15.45 12.33
N ALA A 55 -0.24 16.76 12.37
CA ALA A 55 -0.74 17.61 11.28
C ALA A 55 0.05 17.42 10.00
N LEU A 56 1.27 16.91 10.09
CA LEU A 56 2.12 16.66 8.93
C LEU A 56 2.82 15.31 9.09
N LEU A 57 2.59 14.41 8.14
CA LEU A 57 3.25 13.10 8.11
C LEU A 57 4.43 13.14 7.15
N ILE A 58 5.45 12.36 7.48
CA ILE A 58 6.67 12.25 6.68
C ILE A 58 6.78 10.81 6.17
N ASP A 59 6.88 10.65 4.86
CA ASP A 59 7.04 9.35 4.20
C ASP A 59 8.48 8.90 4.35
N SER A 60 8.81 8.42 5.54
CA SER A 60 10.20 8.21 5.96
C SER A 60 10.71 6.79 5.71
N HIS A 61 9.81 5.81 5.61
CA HIS A 61 10.18 4.39 5.49
C HIS A 61 11.01 3.90 6.67
N ASP A 62 10.83 4.51 7.85
CA ASP A 62 11.63 4.19 9.02
C ASP A 62 10.82 3.62 10.18
N ALA A 63 9.58 3.24 9.93
CA ALA A 63 8.67 2.73 10.94
C ALA A 63 7.89 1.54 10.38
N PRO A 64 7.23 0.75 11.24
CA PRO A 64 6.35 -0.30 10.76
C PRO A 64 5.23 0.27 9.89
N VAL A 65 4.70 -0.56 9.01
CA VAL A 65 3.54 -0.17 8.19
C VAL A 65 2.38 0.14 9.12
N ALA A 66 1.82 1.33 8.99
CA ALA A 66 0.75 1.79 9.88
C ALA A 66 -0.57 1.05 9.60
N PRO A 67 -1.45 0.92 10.60
CA PRO A 67 -2.75 0.27 10.39
C PRO A 67 -3.57 0.90 9.28
N ALA A 68 -3.53 2.21 9.12
CA ALA A 68 -4.26 2.89 8.05
C ALA A 68 -3.71 2.51 6.68
N VAL A 69 -2.40 2.31 6.57
CA VAL A 69 -1.78 1.87 5.32
C VAL A 69 -2.16 0.42 5.02
N TRP A 70 -2.20 -0.44 6.04
CA TRP A 70 -2.68 -1.81 5.85
C TRP A 70 -4.12 -1.84 5.35
N ALA A 71 -4.98 -0.98 5.91
CA ALA A 71 -6.38 -0.90 5.47
C ALA A 71 -6.48 -0.47 4.00
N LEU A 72 -5.68 0.50 3.59
CA LEU A 72 -5.63 0.93 2.19
C LEU A 72 -5.12 -0.18 1.28
N TYR A 73 -4.11 -0.91 1.75
CA TYR A 73 -3.57 -2.03 0.99
C TYR A 73 -4.63 -3.10 0.76
N GLU A 74 -5.36 -3.47 1.82
CA GLU A 74 -6.42 -4.46 1.70
C GLU A 74 -7.51 -3.99 0.74
N HIS A 75 -7.89 -2.72 0.83
CA HIS A 75 -8.86 -2.13 -0.09
C HIS A 75 -8.36 -2.20 -1.54
N LEU A 76 -7.08 -1.88 -1.74
CA LEU A 76 -6.47 -1.87 -3.07
C LEU A 76 -6.45 -3.26 -3.69
N ILE A 77 -5.93 -4.26 -2.96
CA ILE A 77 -5.78 -5.61 -3.53
C ILE A 77 -7.12 -6.33 -3.71
N ALA A 78 -8.15 -5.91 -2.97
CA ALA A 78 -9.50 -6.42 -3.23
C ALA A 78 -9.97 -6.03 -4.63
N ARG A 79 -9.43 -4.96 -5.18
CA ARG A 79 -9.80 -4.46 -6.50
C ARG A 79 -8.83 -4.93 -7.58
N THR A 80 -7.53 -4.99 -7.28
CA THR A 80 -6.51 -5.41 -8.26
C THR A 80 -6.33 -6.91 -8.32
N GLY A 81 -6.66 -7.62 -7.24
CA GLY A 81 -6.20 -8.98 -7.05
C GLY A 81 -4.77 -9.02 -6.54
N PRO A 82 -4.22 -10.22 -6.32
CA PRO A 82 -2.85 -10.35 -5.82
C PRO A 82 -1.84 -9.71 -6.77
N VAL A 83 -1.03 -8.81 -6.23
CA VAL A 83 0.02 -8.12 -6.97
C VAL A 83 1.30 -8.22 -6.15
N PRO A 84 2.47 -8.44 -6.77
CA PRO A 84 3.72 -8.49 -6.02
C PRO A 84 3.89 -7.27 -5.14
N THR A 85 4.26 -7.49 -3.88
CA THR A 85 4.32 -6.45 -2.86
C THR A 85 5.68 -6.44 -2.20
N LEU A 86 6.27 -5.26 -2.06
CA LEU A 86 7.53 -5.05 -1.36
C LEU A 86 7.28 -4.19 -0.13
N ILE A 87 7.78 -4.63 1.02
CA ILE A 87 7.75 -3.85 2.25
C ILE A 87 9.11 -3.23 2.43
N GLU A 88 9.16 -1.90 2.56
CA GLU A 88 10.40 -1.16 2.66
C GLU A 88 10.63 -0.63 4.06
N ARG A 89 11.85 -0.79 4.55
CA ARG A 89 12.30 -0.22 5.81
C ARG A 89 13.72 0.26 5.62
N ASP A 90 13.90 1.57 5.44
CA ASP A 90 15.21 2.15 5.07
C ASP A 90 16.06 2.46 6.28
N GLU A 91 15.45 2.81 7.41
CA GLU A 91 16.15 3.13 8.65
C GLU A 91 15.45 2.46 9.82
N HIS A 92 16.09 2.48 10.98
CA HIS A 92 15.54 1.88 12.20
C HIS A 92 15.14 0.44 11.95
N LEU A 93 16.08 -0.35 11.39
CA LEU A 93 15.82 -1.73 11.04
C LEU A 93 15.43 -2.53 12.29
N PRO A 94 14.28 -3.19 12.26
CA PRO A 94 13.82 -3.98 13.41
C PRO A 94 14.48 -5.34 13.43
N ALA A 95 14.19 -6.13 14.46
CA ALA A 95 14.59 -7.52 14.49
C ALA A 95 13.99 -8.25 13.29
N PHE A 96 14.69 -9.29 12.83
CA PHE A 96 14.25 -10.06 11.67
C PHE A 96 12.82 -10.58 11.84
N GLY A 97 12.45 -10.98 13.05
CA GLY A 97 11.11 -11.48 13.33
C GLY A 97 10.01 -10.45 13.05
N GLU A 98 10.28 -9.16 13.31
CA GLU A 98 9.33 -8.10 13.02
C GLU A 98 9.16 -7.90 11.53
N LEU A 99 10.26 -7.96 10.77
CA LEU A 99 10.18 -7.87 9.32
C LEU A 99 9.39 -9.04 8.74
N MET A 100 9.62 -10.24 9.27
CA MET A 100 8.89 -11.42 8.83
C MET A 100 7.42 -11.34 9.18
N ALA A 101 7.08 -10.74 10.32
CA ALA A 101 5.68 -10.56 10.71
C ALA A 101 4.95 -9.64 9.73
N GLU A 102 5.60 -8.57 9.29
CA GLU A 102 5.01 -7.68 8.27
C GLU A 102 4.86 -8.40 6.95
N ARG A 103 5.86 -9.17 6.55
CA ARG A 103 5.78 -9.97 5.33
C ARG A 103 4.61 -10.95 5.40
N ASP A 104 4.45 -11.60 6.54
CA ASP A 104 3.37 -12.57 6.71
C ASP A 104 2.02 -11.89 6.68
N GLN A 105 1.89 -10.68 7.20
CA GLN A 105 0.65 -9.92 7.14
C GLN A 105 0.29 -9.59 5.68
N ALA A 106 1.27 -9.17 4.90
CA ALA A 106 1.04 -8.91 3.47
C ALA A 106 0.64 -10.20 2.75
N HIS A 107 1.31 -11.30 3.07
CA HIS A 107 1.01 -12.59 2.46
C HIS A 107 -0.41 -13.04 2.78
N ARG A 108 -0.86 -12.86 4.02
CA ARG A 108 -2.23 -13.20 4.40
C ARG A 108 -3.25 -12.35 3.63
N ALA A 109 -2.96 -11.06 3.47
CA ALA A 109 -3.85 -10.18 2.72
C ALA A 109 -3.94 -10.58 1.25
N LEU A 110 -2.79 -10.93 0.65
CA LEU A 110 -2.76 -11.38 -0.74
C LEU A 110 -3.49 -12.70 -0.92
N SER A 111 -3.33 -13.61 0.02
CA SER A 111 -4.02 -14.91 -0.04
C SER A 111 -5.53 -14.74 0.10
N ALA A 112 -5.97 -13.84 0.97
CA ALA A 112 -7.40 -13.55 1.13
C ALA A 112 -7.97 -12.92 -0.14
N ALA A 113 -7.22 -12.01 -0.77
CA ALA A 113 -7.65 -11.38 -2.00
C ALA A 113 -7.74 -12.40 -3.14
N HIS A 114 -6.78 -13.33 -3.20
CA HIS A 114 -6.81 -14.39 -4.20
C HIS A 114 -8.04 -15.29 -4.02
N ALA A 115 -8.33 -15.67 -2.78
CA ALA A 115 -9.48 -16.50 -2.49
C ALA A 115 -10.80 -15.78 -2.76
N ALA A 116 -10.82 -14.45 -2.63
CA ALA A 116 -12.02 -13.65 -2.84
C ALA A 116 -12.24 -13.28 -4.31
N GLN A 117 -11.33 -13.69 -5.20
CA GLN A 117 -11.47 -13.46 -6.63
C GLN A 117 -11.75 -14.77 -7.34
N PRO A 118 -12.95 -15.30 -7.19
CA PRO A 118 -13.29 -16.56 -7.84
C PRO A 118 -13.59 -16.34 -9.30
N GLU A 119 -14.24 -17.32 -9.87
CA GLU A 119 -14.45 -17.41 -11.31
C GLU A 119 -15.28 -16.29 -11.88
N GLU A 120 -15.98 -15.52 -11.06
CA GLU A 120 -16.76 -14.44 -11.65
C GLU A 120 -15.84 -13.44 -12.35
N ALA A 121 -14.60 -13.38 -11.97
CA ALA A 121 -13.63 -12.54 -12.70
C ALA A 121 -13.55 -12.96 -14.15
N THR A 122 -13.84 -14.21 -14.44
CA THR A 122 -13.80 -14.74 -15.80
C THR A 122 -15.07 -14.50 -16.55
N CYS A 123 -16.13 -14.16 -15.86
CA CYS A 123 -17.42 -13.98 -16.50
C CYS A 123 -17.54 -12.66 -17.22
N SER A 124 -16.65 -11.77 -16.95
CA SER A 124 -16.69 -10.43 -17.58
C SER A 124 -16.01 -10.36 -18.95
#